data_7dbd1b9ae0b6bd040938356489f7dd1a
#
_entry.id   7dbd1b9ae0b6bd040938356489f7dd1a
#
_cell.length_a   1.000
_cell.length_b   1.000
_cell.length_c   1.000
_cell.angle_alpha   90.00
_cell.angle_beta   90.00
_cell.angle_gamma   90.00
#
_symmetry.space_group_name_H-M   'P 1'
#
loop_
_entity.id
_entity.type
_entity.pdbx_description
1 polymer ?
#
loop_
_entity_poly.entity_id
_entity_poly.type
_entity_poly.pdbx_seq_one_letter_code
_entity_poly.pdbx_strand_id
1 'polypeptide(L)'
;NLNKDVWNRVDHFYNLYKIHGSISWKKSEDKIYEISMKEIDKSSLENVMIYPTPLKDRSTLMVPYTDLMRSFQDNLTQKNSVLITLGYSFGDDHINRIILNNLSIPSFRLIILGDTEYENNADEKIETNIGKIKNMDDSRITI
;
A
#
# COMPACT_ATOMS: atom_id res chain seq x y z
N ASN A 1 -9.23 10.74 16.19
CA ASN A 1 -10.11 9.72 16.77
C ASN A 1 -11.30 9.52 15.83
N LEU A 2 -11.22 8.48 15.00
CA LEU A 2 -12.37 8.01 14.23
C LEU A 2 -13.40 7.46 15.23
N ASN A 3 -14.54 8.12 15.30
CA ASN A 3 -15.62 7.67 16.19
C ASN A 3 -16.24 6.40 15.58
N LYS A 4 -15.84 5.22 16.09
CA LYS A 4 -16.33 3.92 15.63
C LYS A 4 -17.84 3.77 15.70
N ASP A 5 -18.50 4.49 16.61
CA ASP A 5 -19.96 4.40 16.78
C ASP A 5 -20.75 5.04 15.62
N VAL A 6 -20.14 5.99 14.91
CA VAL A 6 -20.76 6.60 13.70
C VAL A 6 -20.70 5.60 12.54
N TRP A 7 -19.63 4.82 12.42
CA TRP A 7 -19.40 3.88 11.32
C TRP A 7 -20.31 2.66 11.38
N ASN A 8 -20.68 2.23 12.59
CA ASN A 8 -21.63 1.11 12.78
C ASN A 8 -23.04 1.37 12.24
N ARG A 9 -23.34 2.61 11.81
CA ARG A 9 -24.64 2.99 11.24
C ARG A 9 -24.64 3.10 9.71
N VAL A 10 -23.48 2.85 9.08
CA VAL A 10 -23.34 2.93 7.64
C VAL A 10 -23.24 1.51 7.09
N ASP A 11 -24.23 1.08 6.32
CA ASP A 11 -24.32 -0.30 5.80
C ASP A 11 -23.18 -0.65 4.83
N HIS A 12 -22.62 0.36 4.14
CA HIS A 12 -21.50 0.18 3.20
C HIS A 12 -20.54 1.36 3.31
N PHE A 13 -19.28 1.09 3.60
CA PHE A 13 -18.21 2.11 3.59
C PHE A 13 -16.91 1.53 3.04
N TYR A 14 -16.07 2.40 2.49
CA TYR A 14 -14.74 2.07 2.00
C TYR A 14 -13.71 2.84 2.81
N ASN A 15 -12.64 2.16 3.24
CA ASN A 15 -11.49 2.81 3.84
C ASN A 15 -10.43 3.05 2.76
N LEU A 16 -9.99 4.30 2.61
CA LEU A 16 -8.88 4.66 1.74
C LEU A 16 -7.61 4.86 2.59
N TYR A 17 -6.60 4.03 2.36
CA TYR A 17 -5.30 4.14 3.01
C TYR A 17 -4.25 4.64 2.02
N LYS A 18 -3.77 5.87 2.20
CA LYS A 18 -2.67 6.43 1.41
C LYS A 18 -1.35 6.05 2.07
N ILE A 19 -0.86 4.83 1.80
CA ILE A 19 0.24 4.18 2.55
C ILE A 19 1.55 4.99 2.52
N HIS A 20 1.80 5.72 1.44
CA HIS A 20 2.96 6.59 1.29
C HIS A 20 2.65 8.07 1.57
N GLY A 21 1.51 8.36 2.22
CA GLY A 21 1.07 9.72 2.47
C GLY A 21 0.38 10.38 1.29
N SER A 22 0.29 11.68 1.31
CA SER A 22 -0.38 12.46 0.28
C SER A 22 0.21 13.87 0.19
N ILE A 23 0.22 14.43 -1.02
CA ILE A 23 0.59 15.83 -1.24
C ILE A 23 -0.36 16.81 -0.53
N SER A 24 -1.60 16.37 -0.25
CA SER A 24 -2.58 17.15 0.52
C SER A 24 -2.40 17.04 2.03
N TRP A 25 -1.51 16.15 2.50
CA TRP A 25 -1.25 16.02 3.93
C TRP A 25 -0.11 16.94 4.36
N LYS A 26 -0.39 17.74 5.36
CA LYS A 26 0.57 18.69 5.93
C LYS A 26 0.72 18.44 7.42
N LYS A 27 1.96 18.60 7.90
CA LYS A 27 2.29 18.48 9.32
C LYS A 27 2.46 19.86 9.93
N SER A 28 1.84 20.06 11.09
CA SER A 28 2.07 21.20 11.96
C SER A 28 2.22 20.66 13.39
N GLU A 29 3.38 20.84 13.99
CA GLU A 29 3.75 20.23 15.28
C GLU A 29 3.59 18.71 15.21
N ASP A 30 2.76 18.11 16.08
CA ASP A 30 2.48 16.67 16.13
C ASP A 30 1.19 16.27 15.44
N LYS A 31 0.55 17.18 14.67
CA LYS A 31 -0.72 16.93 14.02
C LYS A 31 -0.58 16.92 12.50
N ILE A 32 -1.32 16.01 11.87
CA ILE A 32 -1.43 15.92 10.42
C ILE A 32 -2.81 16.41 10.01
N TYR A 33 -2.83 17.29 9.02
CA TYR A 33 -4.04 17.89 8.46
C TYR A 33 -4.12 17.55 6.98
N GLU A 34 -5.31 17.26 6.49
CA GLU A 34 -5.59 17.24 5.06
C GLU A 34 -6.05 18.64 4.64
N ILE A 35 -5.38 19.21 3.65
CA ILE A 35 -5.72 20.52 3.07
C ILE A 35 -6.31 20.35 1.69
N SER A 36 -7.07 21.37 1.26
CA SER A 36 -7.63 21.42 -0.08
C SER A 36 -6.51 21.43 -1.14
N MET A 37 -6.72 20.75 -2.26
CA MET A 37 -5.79 20.76 -3.41
C MET A 37 -5.50 22.20 -3.90
N LYS A 38 -6.42 23.13 -3.75
CA LYS A 38 -6.25 24.56 -4.13
C LYS A 38 -5.29 25.33 -3.21
N GLU A 39 -4.96 24.76 -2.04
CA GLU A 39 -4.15 25.41 -1.01
C GLU A 39 -2.76 24.77 -0.89
N ILE A 40 -2.48 23.70 -1.63
CA ILE A 40 -1.21 22.95 -1.53
C ILE A 40 -0.02 23.85 -1.77
N ASP A 41 -0.04 24.64 -2.85
CA ASP A 41 1.10 25.51 -3.24
C ASP A 41 1.25 26.73 -2.33
N LYS A 42 0.22 27.07 -1.55
CA LYS A 42 0.20 28.22 -0.64
C LYS A 42 0.63 27.87 0.78
N SER A 43 0.71 26.59 1.11
CA SER A 43 1.03 26.15 2.45
C SER A 43 2.54 26.04 2.65
N SER A 44 3.05 26.72 3.66
CA SER A 44 4.45 26.61 4.13
C SER A 44 4.69 25.40 5.04
N LEU A 45 3.66 24.62 5.35
CA LEU A 45 3.77 23.45 6.21
C LEU A 45 4.48 22.29 5.52
N GLU A 46 5.13 21.44 6.31
CA GLU A 46 5.82 20.26 5.83
C GLU A 46 4.87 19.24 5.19
N ASN A 47 5.28 18.69 4.04
CA ASN A 47 4.53 17.64 3.38
C ASN A 47 4.67 16.30 4.12
N VAL A 48 3.55 15.58 4.26
CA VAL A 48 3.52 14.22 4.80
C VAL A 48 3.39 13.23 3.64
N MET A 49 4.52 12.98 2.97
CA MET A 49 4.60 12.06 1.84
C MET A 49 5.99 11.42 1.79
N ILE A 50 6.04 10.11 1.53
CA ILE A 50 7.29 9.39 1.27
C ILE A 50 7.61 9.51 -0.21
N TYR A 51 8.71 10.20 -0.51
CA TYR A 51 9.21 10.30 -1.87
C TYR A 51 9.97 9.02 -2.27
N PRO A 52 9.99 8.65 -3.53
CA PRO A 52 10.75 7.49 -4.03
C PRO A 52 12.26 7.80 -4.05
N THR A 53 12.88 7.77 -2.88
CA THR A 53 14.33 8.00 -2.69
C THR A 53 15.01 6.74 -2.16
N PRO A 54 16.31 6.54 -2.41
CA PRO A 54 17.07 5.39 -1.87
C PRO A 54 17.11 5.31 -0.33
N LEU A 55 16.81 6.42 0.37
CA LEU A 55 16.85 6.51 1.85
C LEU A 55 15.48 6.29 2.52
N LYS A 56 14.60 5.51 1.91
CA LYS A 56 13.22 5.29 2.38
C LYS A 56 13.08 4.70 3.79
N ASP A 57 14.07 3.94 4.25
CA ASP A 57 13.92 3.06 5.42
C ASP A 57 13.60 3.79 6.73
N ARG A 58 14.08 5.03 6.90
CA ARG A 58 13.87 5.76 8.16
C ARG A 58 12.52 6.47 8.23
N SER A 59 12.01 6.97 7.11
CA SER A 59 10.72 7.69 7.09
C SER A 59 9.53 6.75 7.25
N THR A 60 9.63 5.49 6.83
CA THR A 60 8.57 4.48 6.99
C THR A 60 8.36 4.05 8.45
N LEU A 61 9.32 4.32 9.32
CA LEU A 61 9.25 4.01 10.76
C LEU A 61 8.57 5.11 11.59
N MET A 62 8.13 6.20 10.97
CA MET A 62 7.51 7.34 11.67
C MET A 62 6.00 7.37 11.45
N VAL A 63 5.28 7.94 12.42
CA VAL A 63 3.84 8.24 12.28
C VAL A 63 3.66 9.27 11.14
N PRO A 64 2.68 9.10 10.23
CA PRO A 64 1.55 8.15 10.27
C PRO A 64 1.82 6.80 9.57
N TYR A 65 2.97 6.60 8.96
CA TYR A 65 3.23 5.47 8.07
C TYR A 65 3.17 4.12 8.78
N THR A 66 3.72 4.03 9.98
CA THR A 66 3.63 2.81 10.81
C THR A 66 2.19 2.42 11.12
N ASP A 67 1.33 3.38 11.38
CA ASP A 67 -0.09 3.12 11.67
C ASP A 67 -0.85 2.72 10.41
N LEU A 68 -0.52 3.32 9.26
CA LEU A 68 -1.10 2.95 7.96
C LEU A 68 -0.68 1.54 7.56
N MET A 69 0.60 1.19 7.70
CA MET A 69 1.12 -0.15 7.41
C MET A 69 0.51 -1.20 8.35
N ARG A 70 0.36 -0.88 9.64
CA ARG A 70 -0.33 -1.75 10.60
C ARG A 70 -1.77 -1.97 10.19
N SER A 71 -2.50 -0.90 9.87
CA SER A 71 -3.89 -1.00 9.43
C SER A 71 -4.02 -1.83 8.15
N PHE A 72 -3.09 -1.69 7.21
CA PHE A 72 -3.03 -2.53 6.02
C PHE A 72 -2.84 -4.00 6.38
N GLN A 73 -1.85 -4.31 7.22
CA GLN A 73 -1.59 -5.67 7.69
C GLN A 73 -2.80 -6.26 8.42
N ASP A 74 -3.43 -5.50 9.32
CA ASP A 74 -4.59 -5.96 10.10
C ASP A 74 -5.77 -6.32 9.19
N ASN A 75 -5.99 -5.58 8.10
CA ASN A 75 -7.01 -5.91 7.11
C ASN A 75 -6.69 -7.20 6.35
N LEU A 76 -5.43 -7.44 6.00
CA LEU A 76 -5.02 -8.66 5.29
C LEU A 76 -5.11 -9.91 6.17
N THR A 77 -4.91 -9.77 7.48
CA THR A 77 -4.98 -10.90 8.43
C THR A 77 -6.40 -11.33 8.77
N GLN A 78 -7.42 -10.59 8.30
CA GLN A 78 -8.80 -10.99 8.52
C GLN A 78 -9.12 -12.33 7.86
N LYS A 79 -10.01 -13.12 8.49
CA LYS A 79 -10.45 -14.40 7.93
C LYS A 79 -11.10 -14.19 6.55
N ASN A 80 -10.70 -15.00 5.58
CA ASN A 80 -11.19 -14.96 4.20
C ASN A 80 -10.89 -13.63 3.48
N SER A 81 -9.81 -12.94 3.85
CA SER A 81 -9.37 -11.73 3.15
C SER A 81 -8.90 -12.05 1.73
N VAL A 82 -9.21 -11.15 0.81
CA VAL A 82 -8.73 -11.19 -0.58
C VAL A 82 -8.05 -9.87 -0.86
N LEU A 83 -6.79 -9.92 -1.27
CA LEU A 83 -6.07 -8.76 -1.79
C LEU A 83 -6.07 -8.80 -3.31
N ILE A 84 -6.56 -7.73 -3.93
CA ILE A 84 -6.45 -7.53 -5.37
C ILE A 84 -5.46 -6.39 -5.59
N THR A 85 -4.40 -6.65 -6.35
CA THR A 85 -3.44 -5.61 -6.74
C THR A 85 -3.69 -5.21 -8.20
N LEU A 86 -3.66 -3.91 -8.45
CA LEU A 86 -3.82 -3.34 -9.79
C LEU A 86 -2.75 -2.28 -10.00
N GLY A 87 -1.89 -2.46 -11.00
CA GLY A 87 -0.80 -1.54 -11.32
C GLY A 87 0.31 -1.48 -10.26
N TYR A 88 0.38 -2.45 -9.36
CA TYR A 88 1.44 -2.57 -8.38
C TYR A 88 2.53 -3.51 -8.89
N SER A 89 3.75 -2.98 -9.05
CA SER A 89 4.89 -3.71 -9.64
C SER A 89 5.63 -4.63 -8.68
N PHE A 90 5.22 -4.70 -7.41
CA PHE A 90 5.96 -5.39 -6.35
C PHE A 90 7.42 -4.90 -6.21
N GLY A 91 7.61 -3.59 -6.36
CA GLY A 91 8.91 -2.93 -6.19
C GLY A 91 9.20 -2.43 -4.77
N ASP A 92 8.25 -2.53 -3.83
CA ASP A 92 8.40 -2.06 -2.45
C ASP A 92 8.49 -3.26 -1.50
N ASP A 93 9.70 -3.49 -0.97
CA ASP A 93 10.00 -4.66 -0.12
C ASP A 93 9.20 -4.69 1.18
N HIS A 94 8.87 -3.52 1.75
CA HIS A 94 8.07 -3.48 2.99
C HIS A 94 6.64 -3.94 2.74
N ILE A 95 6.02 -3.47 1.67
CA ILE A 95 4.68 -3.88 1.26
C ILE A 95 4.69 -5.34 0.85
N ASN A 96 5.67 -5.77 0.04
CA ASN A 96 5.82 -7.15 -0.40
C ASN A 96 5.90 -8.11 0.78
N ARG A 97 6.70 -7.77 1.80
CA ARG A 97 6.84 -8.59 2.99
C ARG A 97 5.52 -8.76 3.73
N ILE A 98 4.73 -7.68 3.86
CA ILE A 98 3.40 -7.75 4.47
C ILE A 98 2.49 -8.67 3.65
N ILE A 99 2.44 -8.50 2.34
CA ILE A 99 1.56 -9.29 1.45
C ILE A 99 1.96 -10.77 1.49
N LEU A 100 3.24 -11.09 1.27
CA LEU A 100 3.72 -12.46 1.15
C LEU A 100 3.66 -13.21 2.49
N ASN A 101 3.88 -12.53 3.61
CA ASN A 101 3.72 -13.14 4.94
C ASN A 101 2.28 -13.60 5.18
N ASN A 102 1.27 -12.91 4.59
CA ASN A 102 -0.12 -13.32 4.71
C ASN A 102 -0.46 -14.61 3.92
N LEU A 103 0.42 -15.07 3.03
CA LEU A 103 0.31 -16.40 2.45
C LEU A 103 0.47 -17.54 3.47
N SER A 104 0.91 -17.25 4.70
CA SER A 104 0.86 -18.21 5.81
C SER A 104 -0.57 -18.49 6.29
N ILE A 105 -1.54 -17.62 5.97
CA ILE A 105 -2.94 -17.73 6.36
C ILE A 105 -3.69 -18.53 5.28
N PRO A 106 -4.23 -19.73 5.58
CA PRO A 106 -4.84 -20.59 4.56
C PRO A 106 -6.03 -19.99 3.82
N SER A 107 -6.78 -19.09 4.48
CA SER A 107 -7.96 -18.43 3.91
C SER A 107 -7.64 -17.13 3.13
N PHE A 108 -6.39 -16.66 3.14
CA PHE A 108 -5.97 -15.49 2.37
C PHE A 108 -5.88 -15.83 0.88
N ARG A 109 -6.23 -14.88 0.03
CA ARG A 109 -6.09 -14.97 -1.43
C ARG A 109 -5.45 -13.69 -1.97
N LEU A 110 -4.54 -13.86 -2.91
CA LEU A 110 -3.87 -12.77 -3.62
C LEU A 110 -4.22 -12.85 -5.11
N ILE A 111 -4.81 -11.80 -5.64
CA ILE A 111 -5.11 -11.64 -7.06
C ILE A 111 -4.25 -10.49 -7.59
N ILE A 112 -3.44 -10.76 -8.60
CA ILE A 112 -2.52 -9.79 -9.20
C ILE A 112 -2.97 -9.49 -10.62
N LEU A 113 -3.27 -8.23 -10.90
CA LEU A 113 -3.54 -7.73 -12.23
C LEU A 113 -2.31 -6.96 -12.72
N GLY A 114 -1.46 -7.64 -13.49
CA GLY A 114 -0.20 -7.09 -13.99
C GLY A 114 0.59 -8.08 -14.84
N ASP A 115 1.63 -7.59 -15.49
CA ASP A 115 2.43 -8.35 -16.44
C ASP A 115 3.55 -9.15 -15.75
N THR A 116 3.73 -10.39 -16.13
CA THR A 116 4.78 -11.27 -15.59
C THR A 116 6.12 -11.08 -16.27
N GLU A 117 6.12 -10.51 -17.47
CA GLU A 117 7.31 -10.23 -18.28
C GLU A 117 7.10 -8.93 -19.08
N TYR A 118 8.16 -8.30 -19.51
CA TYR A 118 8.13 -7.20 -20.47
C TYR A 118 9.31 -7.32 -21.44
N GLU A 119 9.17 -6.74 -22.62
CA GLU A 119 10.24 -6.66 -23.61
C GLU A 119 11.04 -5.37 -23.45
N ASN A 120 12.37 -5.48 -23.43
CA ASN A 120 13.24 -4.32 -23.43
C ASN A 120 13.47 -3.81 -24.87
N ASN A 121 14.26 -2.72 -25.02
CA ASN A 121 14.58 -2.13 -26.32
C ASN A 121 15.44 -3.03 -27.25
N ALA A 122 15.90 -4.19 -26.77
CA ALA A 122 16.66 -5.18 -27.52
C ALA A 122 15.83 -6.46 -27.79
N ASP A 123 14.49 -6.38 -27.68
CA ASP A 123 13.56 -7.48 -27.84
C ASP A 123 13.81 -8.69 -26.89
N GLU A 124 14.50 -8.42 -25.78
CA GLU A 124 14.71 -9.44 -24.73
C GLU A 124 13.55 -9.42 -23.75
N LYS A 125 13.02 -10.61 -23.44
CA LYS A 125 12.01 -10.78 -22.40
C LYS A 125 12.64 -10.74 -21.02
N ILE A 126 12.19 -9.81 -20.20
CA ILE A 126 12.64 -9.65 -18.82
C ILE A 126 11.50 -10.01 -17.87
N GLU A 127 11.79 -10.95 -16.97
CA GLU A 127 10.85 -11.35 -15.93
C GLU A 127 10.65 -10.21 -14.91
N THR A 128 9.40 -9.87 -14.63
CA THR A 128 9.02 -8.90 -13.59
C THR A 128 9.04 -9.51 -12.20
N ASN A 129 8.88 -8.68 -11.16
CA ASN A 129 8.66 -9.21 -9.80
C ASN A 129 7.35 -10.03 -9.72
N ILE A 130 6.35 -9.71 -10.52
CA ILE A 130 5.11 -10.48 -10.64
C ILE A 130 5.40 -11.87 -11.22
N GLY A 131 6.26 -11.96 -12.23
CA GLY A 131 6.73 -13.22 -12.80
C GLY A 131 7.41 -14.11 -11.75
N LYS A 132 8.27 -13.52 -10.91
CA LYS A 132 8.90 -14.23 -9.79
C LYS A 132 7.88 -14.75 -8.78
N ILE A 133 6.83 -13.98 -8.49
CA ILE A 133 5.75 -14.40 -7.59
C ILE A 133 4.95 -15.55 -8.22
N LYS A 134 4.69 -15.51 -9.53
CA LYS A 134 4.05 -16.61 -10.25
C LYS A 134 4.80 -17.93 -10.09
N ASN A 135 6.12 -17.88 -10.14
CA ASN A 135 6.99 -19.04 -9.99
C ASN A 135 7.00 -19.65 -8.58
N MET A 136 6.36 -19.00 -7.58
CA MET A 136 6.18 -19.61 -6.25
C MET A 136 5.18 -20.76 -6.27
N ASP A 137 4.37 -20.92 -7.32
CA ASP A 137 3.37 -21.98 -7.53
C ASP A 137 2.44 -22.19 -6.32
N ASP A 138 1.98 -21.08 -5.74
CA ASP A 138 1.07 -21.11 -4.61
C ASP A 138 -0.38 -20.98 -5.11
N SER A 139 -1.21 -21.98 -4.84
CA SER A 139 -2.62 -22.06 -5.29
C SER A 139 -3.50 -20.91 -4.77
N ARG A 140 -3.01 -20.12 -3.81
CA ARG A 140 -3.70 -18.93 -3.27
C ARG A 140 -3.40 -17.67 -4.07
N ILE A 141 -2.48 -17.73 -5.02
CA ILE A 141 -2.10 -16.64 -5.92
C ILE A 141 -2.77 -16.85 -7.27
N THR A 142 -3.40 -15.82 -7.79
CA THR A 142 -3.96 -15.76 -9.15
C THR A 142 -3.36 -14.55 -9.87
N ILE A 143 -2.86 -14.73 -11.09
CA ILE A 143 -2.25 -13.68 -11.90
C ILE A 143 -2.96 -13.66 -13.26
#